data_d22528aad1abf4549576c7a6f235ff12
#
_entry.id   d22528aad1abf4549576c7a6f235ff12
#
_cell.length_a   1.000
_cell.length_b   1.000
_cell.length_c   1.000
_cell.angle_alpha   90.00
_cell.angle_beta   90.00
_cell.angle_gamma   90.00
#
_symmetry.space_group_name_H-M   'P 1'
#
loop_
_entity.id
_entity.type
_entity.pdbx_description
1 polymer ?
#
loop_
_entity_poly.entity_id
_entity_poly.type
_entity_poly.pdbx_seq_one_letter_code
_entity_poly.pdbx_strand_id
1 'polypeptide(L)'
;MIVLVGYVLVGNILHLYLFPEQQVVKEAYPIVGDTMVNRFAKERYIVLKTDRETNGRYAEVELHLEPGGAIPEAHIHSNYDETFIVLQGELNLVIDGTELHLGPGEAHTVPKGTPHQPFNRGSREFVGIVRVNPPAQWALFITQFHGFLTEKQEPRNDFEFFLQAMLVSGFYGDTYLASPPISVQKALAFIVAPTARLLGYKSWKLENSLKWRR
;
A
#
# COMPACT_ATOMS: atom_id res chain seq x y z
N MET A 1 -8.35 -14.12 29.61
CA MET A 1 -7.20 -14.47 28.76
C MET A 1 -7.47 -15.71 27.89
N ILE A 2 -7.81 -16.88 28.46
CA ILE A 2 -8.06 -18.13 27.71
C ILE A 2 -9.17 -17.99 26.66
N VAL A 3 -10.28 -17.31 26.97
CA VAL A 3 -11.40 -17.08 26.05
C VAL A 3 -10.96 -16.24 24.84
N LEU A 4 -10.17 -15.20 25.05
CA LEU A 4 -9.66 -14.34 23.97
C LEU A 4 -8.69 -15.11 23.05
N VAL A 5 -7.78 -15.88 23.63
CA VAL A 5 -6.85 -16.73 22.87
C VAL A 5 -7.63 -17.77 22.07
N GLY A 6 -8.62 -18.43 22.69
CA GLY A 6 -9.52 -19.35 22.00
C GLY A 6 -10.26 -18.71 20.84
N TYR A 7 -10.83 -17.52 21.03
CA TYR A 7 -11.50 -16.76 19.97
C TYR A 7 -10.57 -16.46 18.79
N VAL A 8 -9.37 -15.95 19.05
CA VAL A 8 -8.40 -15.60 18.00
C VAL A 8 -7.96 -16.86 17.22
N LEU A 9 -7.62 -17.93 17.90
CA LEU A 9 -7.18 -19.18 17.27
C LEU A 9 -8.31 -19.82 16.45
N VAL A 10 -9.48 -20.01 17.06
CA VAL A 10 -10.65 -20.61 16.38
C VAL A 10 -11.10 -19.74 15.20
N GLY A 11 -11.16 -18.42 15.37
CA GLY A 11 -11.56 -17.51 14.30
C GLY A 11 -10.60 -17.56 13.09
N ASN A 12 -9.29 -17.64 13.32
CA ASN A 12 -8.32 -17.79 12.22
C ASN A 12 -8.39 -19.18 11.59
N ILE A 13 -8.58 -20.26 12.36
CA ILE A 13 -8.76 -21.62 11.84
C ILE A 13 -10.03 -21.70 10.99
N LEU A 14 -11.16 -21.18 11.48
CA LEU A 14 -12.42 -21.16 10.74
C LEU A 14 -12.27 -20.41 9.41
N HIS A 15 -11.56 -19.28 9.42
CA HIS A 15 -11.32 -18.53 8.20
C HIS A 15 -10.47 -19.31 7.19
N LEU A 16 -9.41 -19.98 7.64
CA LEU A 16 -8.51 -20.71 6.75
C LEU A 16 -9.13 -21.97 6.13
N TYR A 17 -9.99 -22.68 6.88
CA TYR A 17 -10.45 -24.01 6.48
C TYR A 17 -11.95 -24.10 6.15
N LEU A 18 -12.80 -23.31 6.82
CA LEU A 18 -14.26 -23.38 6.61
C LEU A 18 -14.80 -22.19 5.81
N PHE A 19 -14.20 -21.04 5.95
CA PHE A 19 -14.60 -19.81 5.25
C PHE A 19 -13.36 -19.12 4.63
N PRO A 20 -12.63 -19.80 3.73
CA PRO A 20 -11.40 -19.24 3.16
C PRO A 20 -11.71 -17.97 2.38
N GLU A 21 -10.78 -17.05 2.39
CA GLU A 21 -10.84 -15.89 1.52
C GLU A 21 -10.89 -16.32 0.05
N GLN A 22 -11.72 -15.65 -0.72
CA GLN A 22 -11.83 -15.92 -2.16
C GLN A 22 -10.47 -15.65 -2.82
N GLN A 23 -10.11 -16.50 -3.79
CA GLN A 23 -8.93 -16.26 -4.62
C GLN A 23 -9.10 -14.93 -5.36
N VAL A 24 -8.02 -14.16 -5.40
CA VAL A 24 -8.01 -12.89 -6.13
C VAL A 24 -8.23 -13.16 -7.62
N VAL A 25 -9.29 -12.56 -8.16
CA VAL A 25 -9.60 -12.71 -9.57
C VAL A 25 -8.68 -11.81 -10.42
N LYS A 26 -8.45 -12.22 -11.68
CA LYS A 26 -7.56 -11.49 -12.59
C LYS A 26 -7.97 -10.02 -12.78
N GLU A 27 -9.25 -9.76 -12.75
CA GLU A 27 -9.85 -8.43 -12.89
C GLU A 27 -9.57 -7.50 -11.70
N ALA A 28 -9.14 -8.03 -10.55
CA ALA A 28 -8.76 -7.23 -9.39
C ALA A 28 -7.36 -6.59 -9.55
N TYR A 29 -6.53 -7.11 -10.43
CA TYR A 29 -5.21 -6.52 -10.70
C TYR A 29 -5.33 -5.27 -11.58
N PRO A 30 -4.53 -4.22 -11.34
CA PRO A 30 -4.56 -3.03 -12.17
C PRO A 30 -4.07 -3.33 -13.59
N ILE A 31 -4.46 -2.48 -14.52
CA ILE A 31 -4.00 -2.47 -15.90
C ILE A 31 -3.32 -1.14 -16.22
N VAL A 32 -2.54 -1.12 -17.27
CA VAL A 32 -1.88 0.10 -17.77
C VAL A 32 -2.93 1.18 -18.05
N GLY A 33 -2.71 2.39 -17.51
CA GLY A 33 -3.61 3.53 -17.59
C GLY A 33 -4.58 3.69 -16.42
N ASP A 34 -4.73 2.67 -15.56
CA ASP A 34 -5.52 2.84 -14.33
C ASP A 34 -4.95 3.98 -13.49
N THR A 35 -5.84 4.85 -12.98
CA THR A 35 -5.46 6.05 -12.25
C THR A 35 -6.07 6.05 -10.86
N MET A 36 -5.23 5.93 -9.84
CA MET A 36 -5.61 5.91 -8.43
C MET A 36 -5.37 7.28 -7.80
N VAL A 37 -6.32 7.77 -7.00
CA VAL A 37 -6.23 9.10 -6.38
C VAL A 37 -6.49 8.98 -4.88
N ASN A 38 -5.60 9.56 -4.09
CA ASN A 38 -5.80 9.76 -2.65
C ASN A 38 -5.77 11.25 -2.35
N ARG A 39 -6.95 11.84 -2.24
CA ARG A 39 -7.10 13.30 -2.02
C ARG A 39 -6.54 13.78 -0.68
N PHE A 40 -6.53 12.91 0.33
CA PHE A 40 -6.01 13.26 1.66
C PHE A 40 -4.50 13.38 1.66
N ALA A 41 -3.83 12.46 1.00
CA ALA A 41 -2.38 12.50 0.81
C ALA A 41 -1.96 13.43 -0.33
N LYS A 42 -2.91 13.98 -1.09
CA LYS A 42 -2.66 14.78 -2.30
C LYS A 42 -1.77 14.03 -3.30
N GLU A 43 -2.08 12.75 -3.46
CA GLU A 43 -1.34 11.85 -4.32
C GLU A 43 -2.20 11.26 -5.42
N ARG A 44 -1.57 10.96 -6.55
CA ARG A 44 -2.16 10.28 -7.68
C ARG A 44 -1.14 9.35 -8.32
N TYR A 45 -1.56 8.11 -8.58
CA TYR A 45 -0.78 7.13 -9.31
C TYR A 45 -1.41 6.84 -10.65
N ILE A 46 -0.59 6.72 -11.70
CA ILE A 46 -0.99 6.24 -13.01
C ILE A 46 -0.16 5.00 -13.32
N VAL A 47 -0.80 3.87 -13.58
CA VAL A 47 -0.11 2.61 -13.88
C VAL A 47 0.54 2.69 -15.28
N LEU A 48 1.86 2.62 -15.32
CA LEU A 48 2.64 2.64 -16.57
C LEU A 48 2.97 1.23 -17.07
N LYS A 49 3.36 0.34 -16.13
CA LYS A 49 3.67 -1.06 -16.44
C LYS A 49 3.29 -1.93 -15.26
N THR A 50 2.69 -3.07 -15.54
CA THR A 50 2.46 -4.12 -14.55
C THR A 50 3.53 -5.21 -14.69
N ASP A 51 3.49 -6.18 -13.80
CA ASP A 51 4.32 -7.39 -13.87
C ASP A 51 4.15 -8.14 -15.21
N ARG A 52 2.98 -8.03 -15.85
CA ARG A 52 2.70 -8.68 -17.15
C ARG A 52 3.54 -8.11 -18.28
N GLU A 53 3.58 -6.78 -18.42
CA GLU A 53 4.37 -6.10 -19.47
C GLU A 53 5.88 -6.29 -19.26
N THR A 54 6.30 -6.60 -18.05
CA THR A 54 7.72 -6.73 -17.69
C THR A 54 8.19 -8.18 -17.51
N ASN A 55 7.30 -9.16 -17.74
CA ASN A 55 7.56 -10.58 -17.47
C ASN A 55 7.98 -10.84 -16.01
N GLY A 56 7.27 -10.23 -15.06
CA GLY A 56 7.48 -10.39 -13.62
C GLY A 56 8.71 -9.68 -13.06
N ARG A 57 9.41 -8.83 -13.84
CA ARG A 57 10.64 -8.20 -13.38
C ARG A 57 10.39 -7.00 -12.47
N TYR A 58 9.45 -6.13 -12.85
CA TYR A 58 9.12 -4.93 -12.09
C TYR A 58 7.72 -4.42 -12.46
N ALA A 59 7.17 -3.53 -11.64
CA ALA A 59 6.02 -2.69 -11.96
C ALA A 59 6.43 -1.22 -11.93
N GLU A 60 5.77 -0.38 -12.70
CA GLU A 60 6.00 1.08 -12.74
C GLU A 60 4.70 1.84 -12.68
N VAL A 61 4.70 2.90 -11.89
CA VAL A 61 3.65 3.92 -11.88
C VAL A 61 4.26 5.31 -12.03
N GLU A 62 3.51 6.23 -12.58
CA GLU A 62 3.79 7.66 -12.47
C GLU A 62 3.12 8.15 -11.17
N LEU A 63 3.93 8.70 -10.28
CA LEU A 63 3.49 9.29 -9.02
C LEU A 63 3.45 10.80 -9.16
N HIS A 64 2.30 11.36 -8.81
CA HIS A 64 2.10 12.80 -8.65
C HIS A 64 1.88 13.12 -7.18
N LEU A 65 2.62 14.11 -6.66
CA LEU A 65 2.37 14.69 -5.34
C LEU A 65 2.16 16.19 -5.50
N GLU A 66 0.97 16.69 -5.18
CA GLU A 66 0.70 18.12 -5.10
C GLU A 66 1.56 18.78 -4.01
N PRO A 67 1.69 20.12 -3.97
CA PRO A 67 2.34 20.80 -2.86
C PRO A 67 1.79 20.40 -1.49
N GLY A 68 2.68 19.93 -0.62
CA GLY A 68 2.32 19.34 0.69
C GLY A 68 1.76 17.93 0.62
N GLY A 69 1.79 17.29 -0.55
CA GLY A 69 1.44 15.88 -0.70
C GLY A 69 2.53 14.96 -0.13
N ALA A 70 2.11 13.81 0.41
CA ALA A 70 3.01 12.83 1.00
C ALA A 70 2.37 11.45 0.96
N ILE A 71 3.20 10.41 0.86
CA ILE A 71 2.75 9.08 1.31
C ILE A 71 2.56 9.20 2.83
N PRO A 72 1.36 8.90 3.36
CA PRO A 72 0.95 9.39 4.69
C PRO A 72 1.87 9.00 5.85
N GLU A 73 2.46 7.81 5.79
CA GLU A 73 3.26 7.27 6.90
C GLU A 73 4.60 6.74 6.41
N ALA A 74 5.61 6.86 7.26
CA ALA A 74 6.87 6.16 7.04
C ALA A 74 6.62 4.65 7.04
N HIS A 75 7.14 3.96 6.01
CA HIS A 75 6.84 2.55 5.77
C HIS A 75 8.06 1.77 5.31
N ILE A 76 7.91 0.44 5.30
CA ILE A 76 8.95 -0.52 4.94
C ILE A 76 8.36 -1.51 3.95
N HIS A 77 9.08 -1.76 2.86
CA HIS A 77 8.80 -2.87 1.95
C HIS A 77 9.69 -4.06 2.30
N SER A 78 9.09 -5.21 2.62
CA SER A 78 9.87 -6.38 3.08
C SER A 78 10.45 -7.22 1.93
N ASN A 79 9.85 -7.16 0.74
CA ASN A 79 10.11 -8.11 -0.34
C ASN A 79 10.63 -7.48 -1.64
N TYR A 80 10.63 -6.15 -1.77
CA TYR A 80 11.02 -5.46 -2.99
C TYR A 80 11.77 -4.16 -2.70
N ASP A 81 12.59 -3.77 -3.66
CA ASP A 81 13.24 -2.46 -3.71
C ASP A 81 12.30 -1.46 -4.40
N GLU A 82 12.34 -0.21 -3.99
CA GLU A 82 11.55 0.87 -4.59
C GLU A 82 12.46 1.96 -5.13
N THR A 83 12.34 2.27 -6.42
CA THR A 83 13.14 3.31 -7.08
C THR A 83 12.27 4.49 -7.45
N PHE A 84 12.66 5.67 -7.00
CA PHE A 84 12.07 6.96 -7.38
C PHE A 84 12.93 7.63 -8.46
N ILE A 85 12.31 8.07 -9.55
CA ILE A 85 12.95 8.80 -10.65
C ILE A 85 12.19 10.10 -10.83
N VAL A 86 12.83 11.25 -10.61
CA VAL A 86 12.18 12.56 -10.68
C VAL A 86 12.09 13.03 -12.13
N LEU A 87 10.89 13.33 -12.61
CA LEU A 87 10.64 13.89 -13.92
C LEU A 87 10.43 15.40 -13.85
N GLN A 88 9.68 15.87 -12.83
CA GLN A 88 9.35 17.27 -12.64
C GLN A 88 9.18 17.58 -11.16
N GLY A 89 9.48 18.83 -10.76
CA GLY A 89 9.40 19.26 -9.38
C GLY A 89 10.56 18.72 -8.56
N GLU A 90 10.33 18.52 -7.28
CA GLU A 90 11.32 18.01 -6.32
C GLU A 90 10.68 16.95 -5.43
N LEU A 91 11.42 15.91 -5.14
CA LEU A 91 11.02 14.88 -4.18
C LEU A 91 11.88 15.00 -2.93
N ASN A 92 11.22 15.10 -1.78
CA ASN A 92 11.84 14.90 -0.48
C ASN A 92 11.62 13.45 -0.07
N LEU A 93 12.67 12.75 0.30
CA LEU A 93 12.63 11.35 0.67
C LEU A 93 13.35 11.16 2.01
N VAL A 94 12.61 10.89 3.08
CA VAL A 94 13.22 10.49 4.35
C VAL A 94 13.54 9.00 4.27
N ILE A 95 14.81 8.65 4.45
CA ILE A 95 15.31 7.27 4.43
C ILE A 95 16.02 7.03 5.75
N ASP A 96 15.54 6.08 6.54
CA ASP A 96 16.13 5.74 7.84
C ASP A 96 16.39 6.98 8.73
N GLY A 97 15.43 7.93 8.71
CA GLY A 97 15.49 9.19 9.46
C GLY A 97 16.34 10.29 8.83
N THR A 98 16.99 10.05 7.70
CA THR A 98 17.78 11.05 6.97
C THR A 98 17.01 11.56 5.75
N GLU A 99 16.91 12.87 5.60
CA GLU A 99 16.23 13.48 4.46
C GLU A 99 17.18 13.62 3.27
N LEU A 100 16.72 13.14 2.12
CA LEU A 100 17.33 13.27 0.81
C LEU A 100 16.43 14.14 -0.08
N HIS A 101 17.02 15.05 -0.84
CA HIS A 101 16.35 15.85 -1.86
C HIS A 101 16.75 15.36 -3.24
N LEU A 102 15.75 15.15 -4.10
CA LEU A 102 15.96 14.75 -5.49
C LEU A 102 15.29 15.76 -6.42
N GLY A 103 16.05 16.27 -7.38
CA GLY A 103 15.59 17.15 -8.45
C GLY A 103 15.35 16.41 -9.77
N PRO A 104 14.86 17.13 -10.81
CA PRO A 104 14.58 16.53 -12.11
C PRO A 104 15.80 15.83 -12.73
N GLY A 105 15.59 14.59 -13.19
CA GLY A 105 16.63 13.72 -13.76
C GLY A 105 17.38 12.89 -12.73
N GLU A 106 17.21 13.15 -11.45
CA GLU A 106 17.81 12.34 -10.38
C GLU A 106 16.95 11.13 -10.03
N ALA A 107 17.59 10.10 -9.50
CA ALA A 107 16.94 8.89 -9.08
C ALA A 107 17.58 8.32 -7.81
N HIS A 108 16.77 7.66 -7.00
CA HIS A 108 17.24 6.94 -5.81
C HIS A 108 16.48 5.63 -5.63
N THR A 109 17.20 4.58 -5.27
CA THR A 109 16.61 3.28 -4.94
C THR A 109 16.66 3.07 -3.44
N VAL A 110 15.49 2.88 -2.84
CA VAL A 110 15.34 2.45 -1.45
C VAL A 110 15.36 0.93 -1.42
N PRO A 111 16.36 0.31 -0.78
CA PRO A 111 16.41 -1.14 -0.66
C PRO A 111 15.26 -1.67 0.21
N LYS A 112 14.81 -2.89 -0.07
CA LYS A 112 13.87 -3.60 0.81
C LYS A 112 14.36 -3.61 2.26
N GLY A 113 13.42 -3.51 3.19
CA GLY A 113 13.71 -3.47 4.63
C GLY A 113 14.09 -2.10 5.16
N THR A 114 14.22 -1.07 4.31
CA THR A 114 14.61 0.28 4.72
C THR A 114 13.38 1.15 4.97
N PRO A 115 13.22 1.73 6.18
CA PRO A 115 12.16 2.68 6.46
C PRO A 115 12.30 3.94 5.59
N HIS A 116 11.20 4.36 4.96
CA HIS A 116 11.23 5.57 4.14
C HIS A 116 9.85 6.22 4.03
N GLN A 117 9.87 7.51 3.65
CA GLN A 117 8.68 8.30 3.42
C GLN A 117 8.94 9.35 2.32
N PRO A 118 8.29 9.24 1.16
CA PRO A 118 8.33 10.27 0.13
C PRO A 118 7.30 11.36 0.40
N PHE A 119 7.66 12.62 0.10
CA PHE A 119 6.78 13.77 0.23
C PHE A 119 7.24 14.94 -0.66
N ASN A 120 6.34 15.89 -0.91
CA ASN A 120 6.61 17.11 -1.67
C ASN A 120 6.48 18.33 -0.76
N ARG A 121 7.61 18.93 -0.35
CA ARG A 121 7.66 20.21 0.38
C ARG A 121 7.74 21.42 -0.55
N GLY A 122 7.90 21.20 -1.84
CA GLY A 122 7.99 22.24 -2.84
C GLY A 122 6.67 23.00 -3.05
N SER A 123 6.75 24.06 -3.84
CA SER A 123 5.59 24.87 -4.23
C SER A 123 4.95 24.44 -5.55
N ARG A 124 5.55 23.45 -6.23
CA ARG A 124 5.06 22.87 -7.49
C ARG A 124 4.78 21.40 -7.32
N GLU A 125 3.93 20.85 -8.19
CA GLU A 125 3.67 19.41 -8.24
C GLU A 125 4.98 18.65 -8.52
N PHE A 126 5.21 17.59 -7.75
CA PHE A 126 6.20 16.57 -8.07
C PHE A 126 5.55 15.56 -9.03
N VAL A 127 6.29 15.23 -10.08
CA VAL A 127 5.96 14.11 -10.99
C VAL A 127 7.18 13.24 -11.13
N GLY A 128 7.01 11.95 -10.92
CA GLY A 128 8.11 10.98 -11.01
C GLY A 128 7.62 9.57 -11.32
N ILE A 129 8.57 8.71 -11.68
CA ILE A 129 8.31 7.28 -11.85
C ILE A 129 8.70 6.57 -10.56
N VAL A 130 7.80 5.75 -10.06
CA VAL A 130 8.08 4.79 -8.99
C VAL A 130 8.15 3.40 -9.61
N ARG A 131 9.30 2.73 -9.44
CA ARG A 131 9.52 1.36 -9.91
C ARG A 131 9.72 0.45 -8.71
N VAL A 132 8.98 -0.64 -8.69
CA VAL A 132 9.01 -1.68 -7.65
C VAL A 132 9.61 -2.96 -8.24
N ASN A 133 10.65 -3.52 -7.62
CA ASN A 133 11.40 -4.68 -8.13
C ASN A 133 11.86 -5.62 -7.01
N PRO A 134 11.45 -6.90 -7.02
CA PRO A 134 10.38 -7.49 -7.85
C PRO A 134 9.01 -6.92 -7.49
N PRO A 135 8.02 -7.00 -8.37
CA PRO A 135 6.72 -6.35 -8.13
C PRO A 135 5.90 -6.99 -7.01
N ALA A 136 6.21 -8.24 -6.60
CA ALA A 136 5.49 -8.96 -5.55
C ALA A 136 3.97 -8.80 -5.69
N GLN A 137 3.26 -8.48 -4.61
CA GLN A 137 1.83 -8.16 -4.65
C GLN A 137 1.53 -6.65 -4.62
N TRP A 138 2.56 -5.83 -4.81
CA TRP A 138 2.46 -4.38 -4.66
C TRP A 138 1.35 -3.75 -5.51
N ALA A 139 1.23 -4.15 -6.77
CA ALA A 139 0.24 -3.58 -7.68
C ALA A 139 -1.21 -3.83 -7.20
N LEU A 140 -1.48 -5.02 -6.68
CA LEU A 140 -2.78 -5.31 -6.09
C LEU A 140 -2.95 -4.60 -4.75
N PHE A 141 -1.92 -4.59 -3.90
CA PHE A 141 -1.94 -3.89 -2.62
C PHE A 141 -2.31 -2.41 -2.79
N ILE A 142 -1.59 -1.67 -3.66
CA ILE A 142 -1.82 -0.24 -3.86
C ILE A 142 -3.23 0.03 -4.40
N THR A 143 -3.72 -0.81 -5.30
CA THR A 143 -5.06 -0.72 -5.87
C THR A 143 -6.14 -0.89 -4.80
N GLN A 144 -6.01 -1.88 -3.94
CA GLN A 144 -6.96 -2.14 -2.86
C GLN A 144 -6.90 -1.09 -1.77
N PHE A 145 -5.69 -0.66 -1.40
CA PHE A 145 -5.48 0.35 -0.37
C PHE A 145 -6.08 1.70 -0.77
N HIS A 146 -5.81 2.17 -2.00
CA HIS A 146 -6.40 3.39 -2.53
C HIS A 146 -7.92 3.26 -2.72
N GLY A 147 -8.40 2.10 -3.18
CA GLY A 147 -9.82 1.82 -3.29
C GLY A 147 -10.54 1.96 -1.95
N PHE A 148 -9.94 1.47 -0.88
CA PHE A 148 -10.48 1.62 0.47
C PHE A 148 -10.45 3.08 0.95
N LEU A 149 -9.35 3.81 0.74
CA LEU A 149 -9.23 5.21 1.17
C LEU A 149 -10.23 6.13 0.49
N THR A 150 -10.58 5.87 -0.77
CA THR A 150 -11.52 6.72 -1.53
C THR A 150 -13.00 6.39 -1.30
N GLU A 151 -13.31 5.26 -0.67
CA GLU A 151 -14.70 4.94 -0.30
C GLU A 151 -15.26 5.87 0.77
N LYS A 152 -14.40 6.44 1.59
CA LYS A 152 -14.82 7.19 2.75
C LYS A 152 -14.65 8.69 2.53
N GLN A 153 -15.78 9.38 2.56
CA GLN A 153 -15.80 10.82 2.75
C GLN A 153 -15.40 11.13 4.20
N GLU A 154 -14.67 12.21 4.41
CA GLU A 154 -14.31 12.74 5.73
C GLU A 154 -15.47 12.75 6.74
N PRO A 155 -15.19 12.55 8.04
CA PRO A 155 -13.88 12.25 8.64
C PRO A 155 -13.56 10.75 8.62
N ARG A 156 -12.25 10.43 8.47
CA ARG A 156 -11.77 9.04 8.54
C ARG A 156 -12.07 8.46 9.92
N ASN A 157 -12.71 7.30 9.96
CA ASN A 157 -12.84 6.52 11.19
C ASN A 157 -11.54 5.73 11.41
N ASP A 158 -10.71 6.16 12.34
CA ASP A 158 -9.40 5.56 12.61
C ASP A 158 -9.50 4.10 13.04
N PHE A 159 -10.57 3.70 13.72
CA PHE A 159 -10.78 2.31 14.10
C PHE A 159 -11.08 1.43 12.88
N GLU A 160 -11.94 1.88 11.98
CA GLU A 160 -12.22 1.15 10.74
C GLU A 160 -10.98 1.07 9.85
N PHE A 161 -10.23 2.17 9.76
CA PHE A 161 -8.95 2.18 9.04
C PHE A 161 -7.98 1.17 9.63
N PHE A 162 -7.85 1.14 10.96
CA PHE A 162 -7.00 0.17 11.65
C PHE A 162 -7.39 -1.28 11.34
N LEU A 163 -8.69 -1.62 11.42
CA LEU A 163 -9.18 -2.98 11.12
C LEU A 163 -8.86 -3.39 9.68
N GLN A 164 -9.11 -2.50 8.72
CA GLN A 164 -8.83 -2.74 7.30
C GLN A 164 -7.34 -2.85 7.04
N ALA A 165 -6.52 -1.95 7.60
CA ALA A 165 -5.08 -1.97 7.45
C ALA A 165 -4.46 -3.26 7.99
N MET A 166 -4.95 -3.78 9.13
CA MET A 166 -4.49 -5.05 9.70
C MET A 166 -4.80 -6.24 8.78
N LEU A 167 -5.98 -6.28 8.16
CA LEU A 167 -6.30 -7.33 7.19
C LEU A 167 -5.44 -7.23 5.94
N VAL A 168 -5.29 -6.04 5.39
CA VAL A 168 -4.49 -5.79 4.19
C VAL A 168 -3.03 -6.16 4.43
N SER A 169 -2.42 -5.66 5.50
CA SER A 169 -1.03 -5.99 5.86
C SER A 169 -0.83 -7.49 6.11
N GLY A 170 -1.78 -8.15 6.76
CA GLY A 170 -1.72 -9.59 7.02
C GLY A 170 -1.85 -10.43 5.75
N PHE A 171 -2.61 -9.99 4.76
CA PHE A 171 -2.84 -10.70 3.51
C PHE A 171 -1.69 -10.51 2.51
N TYR A 172 -1.28 -9.26 2.26
CA TYR A 172 -0.25 -8.95 1.27
C TYR A 172 1.17 -9.19 1.79
N GLY A 173 1.43 -8.85 3.06
CA GLY A 173 2.68 -9.17 3.73
C GLY A 173 3.94 -8.48 3.20
N ASP A 174 3.79 -7.44 2.37
CA ASP A 174 4.89 -6.79 1.67
C ASP A 174 5.18 -5.37 2.18
N THR A 175 4.16 -4.65 2.65
CA THR A 175 4.26 -3.26 3.10
C THR A 175 3.81 -3.14 4.55
N TYR A 176 4.64 -2.51 5.37
CA TYR A 176 4.43 -2.31 6.80
C TYR A 176 4.75 -0.86 7.18
N LEU A 177 4.17 -0.38 8.27
CA LEU A 177 4.61 0.87 8.88
C LEU A 177 6.07 0.74 9.36
N ALA A 178 6.81 1.85 9.39
CA ALA A 178 8.15 1.87 9.95
C ALA A 178 8.16 1.53 11.45
N SER A 179 7.06 1.77 12.15
CA SER A 179 6.87 1.45 13.58
C SER A 179 5.41 1.07 13.84
N PRO A 180 5.14 0.13 14.75
CA PRO A 180 6.05 -0.70 15.54
C PRO A 180 6.78 -1.78 14.67
N PRO A 181 7.70 -2.58 15.23
CA PRO A 181 8.40 -3.62 14.49
C PRO A 181 7.46 -4.55 13.71
N ILE A 182 7.90 -5.03 12.53
CA ILE A 182 7.08 -5.87 11.62
C ILE A 182 6.50 -7.11 12.34
N SER A 183 7.27 -7.73 13.25
CA SER A 183 6.79 -8.87 14.06
C SER A 183 5.58 -8.51 14.92
N VAL A 184 5.56 -7.31 15.49
CA VAL A 184 4.43 -6.80 16.28
C VAL A 184 3.23 -6.53 15.37
N GLN A 185 3.45 -5.93 14.21
CA GLN A 185 2.37 -5.68 13.24
C GLN A 185 1.75 -6.99 12.74
N LYS A 186 2.56 -8.02 12.45
CA LYS A 186 2.07 -9.36 12.09
C LYS A 186 1.26 -10.00 13.21
N ALA A 187 1.72 -9.90 14.46
CA ALA A 187 0.97 -10.40 15.60
C ALA A 187 -0.36 -9.66 15.79
N LEU A 188 -0.37 -8.33 15.65
CA LEU A 188 -1.59 -7.53 15.71
C LEU A 188 -2.57 -7.90 14.57
N ALA A 189 -2.08 -8.04 13.35
CA ALA A 189 -2.90 -8.48 12.22
C ALA A 189 -3.55 -9.85 12.50
N PHE A 190 -2.79 -10.81 13.02
CA PHE A 190 -3.31 -12.13 13.39
C PHE A 190 -4.38 -12.04 14.49
N ILE A 191 -4.16 -11.23 15.52
CA ILE A 191 -5.10 -11.07 16.66
C ILE A 191 -6.39 -10.36 16.22
N VAL A 192 -6.27 -9.35 15.37
CA VAL A 192 -7.38 -8.48 14.94
C VAL A 192 -8.22 -9.12 13.82
N ALA A 193 -7.61 -9.96 12.97
CA ALA A 193 -8.22 -10.50 11.77
C ALA A 193 -9.60 -11.17 12.01
N PRO A 194 -9.83 -12.03 13.04
CA PRO A 194 -11.15 -12.61 13.26
C PRO A 194 -12.24 -11.56 13.50
N THR A 195 -11.94 -10.54 14.29
CA THR A 195 -12.88 -9.43 14.56
C THR A 195 -13.17 -8.62 13.31
N ALA A 196 -12.15 -8.25 12.55
CA ALA A 196 -12.30 -7.49 11.33
C ALA A 196 -13.16 -8.24 10.30
N ARG A 197 -12.92 -9.55 10.12
CA ARG A 197 -13.71 -10.41 9.23
C ARG A 197 -15.16 -10.55 9.69
N LEU A 198 -15.39 -10.70 10.99
CA LEU A 198 -16.74 -10.76 11.57
C LEU A 198 -17.53 -9.48 11.32
N LEU A 199 -16.84 -8.33 11.32
CA LEU A 199 -17.43 -7.02 10.98
C LEU A 199 -17.58 -6.79 9.46
N GLY A 200 -17.22 -7.76 8.62
CA GLY A 200 -17.41 -7.70 7.17
C GLY A 200 -16.24 -7.10 6.39
N TYR A 201 -15.12 -6.80 7.04
CA TYR A 201 -13.91 -6.35 6.33
C TYR A 201 -13.28 -7.49 5.54
N LYS A 202 -12.71 -7.16 4.38
CA LYS A 202 -12.07 -8.11 3.47
C LYS A 202 -10.69 -7.62 3.07
N SER A 203 -9.76 -8.55 2.81
CA SER A 203 -8.40 -8.21 2.39
C SER A 203 -8.38 -7.64 0.97
N TRP A 204 -9.36 -7.97 0.14
CA TRP A 204 -9.54 -7.42 -1.19
C TRP A 204 -11.03 -7.41 -1.59
N LYS A 205 -11.37 -6.48 -2.49
CA LYS A 205 -12.69 -6.36 -3.10
C LYS A 205 -12.52 -5.95 -4.56
N LEU A 206 -13.27 -6.60 -5.47
CA LEU A 206 -13.21 -6.29 -6.89
C LEU A 206 -13.60 -4.83 -7.17
N GLU A 207 -14.61 -4.32 -6.47
CA GLU A 207 -15.08 -2.94 -6.60
C GLU A 207 -13.98 -1.91 -6.34
N ASN A 208 -13.03 -2.17 -5.43
CA ASN A 208 -11.90 -1.29 -5.16
C ASN A 208 -10.99 -1.13 -6.39
N SER A 209 -10.80 -2.21 -7.15
CA SER A 209 -10.00 -2.17 -8.36
C SER A 209 -10.73 -1.54 -9.54
N LEU A 210 -12.03 -1.82 -9.68
CA LEU A 210 -12.83 -1.31 -10.80
C LEU A 210 -13.04 0.19 -10.77
N LYS A 211 -12.90 0.84 -9.61
CA LYS A 211 -12.98 2.30 -9.47
C LYS A 211 -11.96 3.05 -10.31
N TRP A 212 -10.83 2.44 -10.59
CA TRP A 212 -9.68 3.07 -11.25
C TRP A 212 -9.66 2.86 -12.76
N ARG A 213 -10.53 2.01 -13.26
CA ARG A 213 -10.62 1.72 -14.70
C ARG A 213 -11.33 2.84 -15.44
N ARG A 214 -10.74 3.22 -16.56
CA ARG A 214 -11.33 4.15 -17.51
C ARG A 214 -12.23 3.43 -18.52
#